data_6e552d42a25fe2c061c6a22743b30f09
#
_entry.id   6e552d42a25fe2c061c6a22743b30f09
#
_cell.length_a   1.000
_cell.length_b   1.000
_cell.length_c   1.000
_cell.angle_alpha   90.00
_cell.angle_beta   90.00
_cell.angle_gamma   90.00
#
_symmetry.space_group_name_H-M   'P 1'
#
loop_
_entity.id
_entity.type
_entity.pdbx_description
1 polymer ?
#
loop_
_entity_poly.entity_id
_entity_poly.type
_entity_poly.pdbx_seq_one_letter_code
_entity_poly.pdbx_strand_id
1 'polypeptide(L)'
;MRGYRGLGDNLFVARTTGYLGYVALLRGDLHAARRLFLASLRGFRKLGERFGIAEELQAISVLSAAEGQDGRAAELAGAAHALWDAMSAQPLASDRAIASGYLDAARRRIGASKWRSAWRRGQAMGIHQAVTHALGKPGTRPGDSARSSVSRT
;
A
#
# COMPACT_ATOMS: atom_id res chain seq x y z
N MET A 1 4.35 -20.92 26.04
CA MET A 1 3.57 -21.30 24.87
C MET A 1 2.44 -20.33 24.47
N ARG A 2 2.36 -19.16 25.07
CA ARG A 2 1.42 -18.11 24.66
C ARG A 2 1.81 -17.39 23.38
N GLY A 3 3.10 -17.46 22.96
CA GLY A 3 3.61 -16.70 21.82
C GLY A 3 3.14 -17.20 20.44
N TYR A 4 2.99 -18.49 20.23
CA TYR A 4 2.59 -19.04 18.92
C TYR A 4 1.13 -18.80 18.57
N ARG A 5 0.23 -18.93 19.54
CA ARG A 5 -1.20 -18.64 19.34
C ARG A 5 -1.43 -17.14 19.12
N GLY A 6 -0.75 -16.30 19.90
CA GLY A 6 -0.86 -14.84 19.75
C GLY A 6 -0.37 -14.34 18.40
N LEU A 7 0.74 -14.88 17.88
CA LEU A 7 1.26 -14.55 16.55
C LEU A 7 0.30 -14.99 15.44
N GLY A 8 -0.24 -16.21 15.52
CA GLY A 8 -1.20 -16.73 14.55
C GLY A 8 -2.49 -15.91 14.54
N ASP A 9 -3.00 -15.54 15.72
CA ASP A 9 -4.21 -14.74 15.86
C ASP A 9 -4.00 -13.32 15.30
N ASN A 10 -2.86 -12.70 15.58
CA ASN A 10 -2.53 -11.36 15.07
C ASN A 10 -2.34 -11.36 13.56
N LEU A 11 -1.72 -12.39 13.01
CA LEU A 11 -1.58 -12.58 11.56
C LEU A 11 -2.95 -12.75 10.89
N PHE A 12 -3.81 -13.56 11.48
CA PHE A 12 -5.18 -13.78 11.01
C PHE A 12 -5.99 -12.48 11.02
N VAL A 13 -5.89 -11.70 12.11
CA VAL A 13 -6.58 -10.40 12.24
C VAL A 13 -6.11 -9.43 11.16
N ALA A 14 -4.79 -9.29 10.98
CA ALA A 14 -4.24 -8.41 9.95
C ALA A 14 -4.73 -8.81 8.55
N ARG A 15 -4.68 -10.08 8.21
CA ARG A 15 -5.10 -10.60 6.91
C ARG A 15 -6.60 -10.41 6.67
N THR A 16 -7.42 -10.73 7.65
CA THR A 16 -8.88 -10.55 7.59
C THR A 16 -9.24 -9.08 7.42
N THR A 17 -8.55 -8.20 8.15
CA THR A 17 -8.75 -6.74 8.04
C THR A 17 -8.45 -6.25 6.63
N GLY A 18 -7.40 -6.74 5.99
CA GLY A 18 -7.07 -6.43 4.61
C GLY A 18 -8.16 -6.88 3.63
N TYR A 19 -8.68 -8.08 3.80
CA TYR A 19 -9.80 -8.58 2.96
C TYR A 19 -11.06 -7.74 3.12
N LEU A 20 -11.39 -7.32 4.33
CA LEU A 20 -12.51 -6.41 4.57
C LEU A 20 -12.28 -5.05 3.90
N GLY A 21 -11.03 -4.61 3.81
CA GLY A 21 -10.65 -3.42 3.05
C GLY A 21 -10.99 -3.53 1.56
N TYR A 22 -10.71 -4.67 0.95
CA TYR A 22 -11.10 -4.94 -0.44
C TYR A 22 -12.62 -4.99 -0.61
N VAL A 23 -13.36 -5.57 0.31
CA VAL A 23 -14.83 -5.56 0.29
C VAL A 23 -15.35 -4.13 0.30
N ALA A 24 -14.82 -3.28 1.17
CA ALA A 24 -15.19 -1.87 1.23
C ALA A 24 -14.85 -1.13 -0.08
N LEU A 25 -13.68 -1.38 -0.65
CA LEU A 25 -13.24 -0.81 -1.93
C LEU A 25 -14.23 -1.17 -3.05
N LEU A 26 -14.58 -2.44 -3.18
CA LEU A 26 -15.48 -2.93 -4.21
C LEU A 26 -16.90 -2.41 -4.05
N ARG A 27 -17.29 -2.03 -2.82
CA ARG A 27 -18.58 -1.36 -2.54
C ARG A 27 -18.52 0.15 -2.76
N GLY A 28 -17.37 0.71 -3.09
CA GLY A 28 -17.20 2.12 -3.28
C GLY A 28 -16.99 2.91 -1.98
N ASP A 29 -16.88 2.25 -0.84
CA ASP A 29 -16.59 2.89 0.44
C ASP A 29 -15.08 3.06 0.62
N LEU A 30 -14.53 4.08 -0.03
CA LEU A 30 -13.08 4.33 -0.06
C LEU A 30 -12.53 4.76 1.30
N HIS A 31 -13.35 5.43 2.12
CA HIS A 31 -12.95 5.82 3.46
C HIS A 31 -12.77 4.60 4.38
N ALA A 32 -13.72 3.68 4.37
CA ALA A 32 -13.62 2.42 5.10
C ALA A 32 -12.45 1.56 4.58
N ALA A 33 -12.29 1.48 3.26
CA ALA A 33 -11.18 0.75 2.64
C ALA A 33 -9.83 1.28 3.14
N ARG A 34 -9.65 2.59 3.17
CA ARG A 34 -8.44 3.24 3.68
C ARG A 34 -8.16 2.84 5.13
N ARG A 35 -9.14 2.99 6.00
CA ARG A 35 -9.01 2.63 7.43
C ARG A 35 -8.55 1.19 7.60
N LEU A 36 -9.18 0.28 6.85
CA LEU A 36 -8.93 -1.16 6.95
C LEU A 36 -7.56 -1.54 6.40
N PHE A 37 -7.18 -1.01 5.24
CA PHE A 37 -5.86 -1.26 4.65
C PHE A 37 -4.73 -0.72 5.54
N LEU A 38 -4.87 0.47 6.09
CA LEU A 38 -3.86 1.04 6.98
C LEU A 38 -3.74 0.25 8.29
N ALA A 39 -4.86 -0.21 8.85
CA ALA A 39 -4.85 -1.06 10.05
C ALA A 39 -4.16 -2.39 9.75
N SER A 40 -4.45 -3.02 8.63
CA SER A 40 -3.80 -4.25 8.19
C SER A 40 -2.29 -4.07 8.00
N LEU A 41 -1.88 -2.98 7.32
CA LEU A 41 -0.48 -2.66 7.12
C LEU A 41 0.27 -2.47 8.44
N ARG A 42 -0.33 -1.76 9.40
CA ARG A 42 0.25 -1.61 10.75
C ARG A 42 0.41 -2.94 11.45
N GLY A 43 -0.58 -3.82 11.31
CA GLY A 43 -0.54 -5.16 11.88
C GLY A 43 0.59 -5.99 11.31
N PHE A 44 0.74 -6.05 10.00
CA PHE A 44 1.82 -6.77 9.35
C PHE A 44 3.20 -6.16 9.65
N ARG A 45 3.29 -4.83 9.71
CA ARG A 45 4.54 -4.16 10.10
C ARG A 45 4.98 -4.54 11.51
N LYS A 46 4.04 -4.55 12.45
CA LYS A 46 4.31 -4.93 13.84
C LYS A 46 4.81 -6.38 13.96
N LEU A 47 4.29 -7.26 13.11
CA LEU A 47 4.69 -8.67 13.06
C LEU A 47 5.98 -8.89 12.26
N GLY A 48 6.47 -7.90 11.55
CA GLY A 48 7.60 -8.05 10.64
C GLY A 48 7.29 -8.97 9.45
N GLU A 49 6.02 -9.09 9.07
CA GLU A 49 5.55 -10.02 8.04
C GLU A 49 5.60 -9.35 6.66
N ARG A 50 6.67 -9.62 5.92
CA ARG A 50 7.00 -8.93 4.67
C ARG A 50 6.02 -9.22 3.55
N PHE A 51 5.49 -10.44 3.48
CA PHE A 51 4.50 -10.81 2.46
C PHE A 51 3.22 -9.99 2.63
N GLY A 52 2.71 -9.91 3.85
CA GLY A 52 1.54 -9.09 4.17
C GLY A 52 1.79 -7.59 3.94
N ILE A 53 2.98 -7.09 4.25
CA ILE A 53 3.34 -5.70 3.94
C ILE A 53 3.24 -5.44 2.44
N ALA A 54 3.77 -6.33 1.60
CA ALA A 54 3.69 -6.20 0.15
C ALA A 54 2.25 -6.24 -0.35
N GLU A 55 1.43 -7.13 0.19
CA GLU A 55 -0.01 -7.21 -0.12
C GLU A 55 -0.71 -5.88 0.17
N GLU A 56 -0.46 -5.29 1.34
CA GLU A 56 -1.12 -4.05 1.73
C GLU A 56 -0.58 -2.82 1.00
N LEU A 57 0.70 -2.79 0.65
CA LEU A 57 1.24 -1.74 -0.23
C LEU A 57 0.52 -1.75 -1.58
N GLN A 58 0.28 -2.93 -2.14
CA GLN A 58 -0.50 -3.07 -3.37
C GLN A 58 -1.96 -2.66 -3.18
N ALA A 59 -2.59 -3.05 -2.08
CA ALA A 59 -3.96 -2.66 -1.78
C ALA A 59 -4.11 -1.14 -1.66
N ILE A 60 -3.17 -0.48 -1.00
CA ILE A 60 -3.17 0.99 -0.86
C ILE A 60 -2.86 1.68 -2.21
N SER A 61 -2.05 1.05 -3.05
CA SER A 61 -1.83 1.52 -4.42
C SER A 61 -3.14 1.50 -5.23
N VAL A 62 -3.90 0.42 -5.13
CA VAL A 62 -5.22 0.28 -5.78
C VAL A 62 -6.19 1.33 -5.26
N LEU A 63 -6.25 1.54 -3.95
CA LEU A 63 -7.06 2.59 -3.34
C LEU A 63 -6.66 3.98 -3.86
N SER A 64 -5.37 4.26 -3.97
CA SER A 64 -4.85 5.52 -4.52
C SER A 64 -5.32 5.74 -5.95
N ALA A 65 -5.30 4.68 -6.78
CA ALA A 65 -5.83 4.72 -8.14
C ALA A 65 -7.33 5.00 -8.15
N ALA A 66 -8.10 4.37 -7.27
CA ALA A 66 -9.55 4.59 -7.14
C ALA A 66 -9.86 6.04 -6.73
N GLU A 67 -8.96 6.68 -5.98
CA GLU A 67 -9.09 8.07 -5.55
C GLU A 67 -8.55 9.09 -6.57
N GLY A 68 -8.07 8.63 -7.72
CA GLY A 68 -7.48 9.48 -8.75
C GLY A 68 -6.06 9.97 -8.43
N GLN A 69 -5.40 9.39 -7.43
CA GLN A 69 -4.02 9.71 -7.08
C GLN A 69 -3.05 8.77 -7.83
N ASP A 70 -2.94 8.97 -9.12
CA ASP A 70 -2.31 8.02 -10.03
C ASP A 70 -0.80 7.91 -9.83
N GLY A 71 -0.12 9.02 -9.55
CA GLY A 71 1.32 9.02 -9.23
C GLY A 71 1.62 8.25 -7.95
N ARG A 72 0.82 8.46 -6.91
CA ARG A 72 0.93 7.71 -5.65
C ARG A 72 0.66 6.22 -5.87
N ALA A 73 -0.34 5.89 -6.69
CA ALA A 73 -0.63 4.51 -7.05
C ALA A 73 0.59 3.84 -7.70
N ALA A 74 1.25 4.51 -8.64
CA ALA A 74 2.45 4.00 -9.31
C ALA A 74 3.61 3.80 -8.33
N GLU A 75 3.85 4.74 -7.43
CA GLU A 75 4.91 4.64 -6.42
C GLU A 75 4.70 3.44 -5.49
N LEU A 76 3.50 3.30 -4.95
CA LEU A 76 3.19 2.21 -4.03
C LEU A 76 3.18 0.85 -4.73
N ALA A 77 2.71 0.78 -5.97
CA ALA A 77 2.76 -0.43 -6.78
C ALA A 77 4.22 -0.83 -7.08
N GLY A 78 5.08 0.13 -7.39
CA GLY A 78 6.51 -0.10 -7.59
C GLY A 78 7.20 -0.61 -6.33
N ALA A 79 6.87 -0.05 -5.17
CA ALA A 79 7.39 -0.50 -3.88
C ALA A 79 6.93 -1.93 -3.55
N ALA A 80 5.67 -2.25 -3.78
CA ALA A 80 5.15 -3.61 -3.59
C ALA A 80 5.86 -4.61 -4.51
N HIS A 81 6.04 -4.24 -5.79
CA HIS A 81 6.73 -5.08 -6.76
C HIS A 81 8.17 -5.38 -6.36
N ALA A 82 8.92 -4.38 -5.91
CA ALA A 82 10.29 -4.56 -5.43
C ALA A 82 10.35 -5.52 -4.24
N LEU A 83 9.39 -5.43 -3.34
CA LEU A 83 9.30 -6.31 -2.18
C LEU A 83 8.94 -7.76 -2.59
N TRP A 84 8.00 -7.92 -3.52
CA TRP A 84 7.67 -9.23 -4.12
C TRP A 84 8.90 -9.86 -4.78
N ASP A 85 9.63 -9.09 -5.59
CA ASP A 85 10.87 -9.54 -6.25
C ASP A 85 11.92 -9.99 -5.25
N ALA A 86 12.14 -9.20 -4.19
CA ALA A 86 13.13 -9.52 -3.16
C ALA A 86 12.83 -10.85 -2.44
N MET A 87 11.55 -11.23 -2.37
CA MET A 87 11.11 -12.48 -1.76
C MET A 87 10.98 -13.63 -2.77
N SER A 88 11.23 -13.40 -4.06
CA SER A 88 10.92 -14.33 -5.15
C SER A 88 9.47 -14.82 -5.07
N ALA A 89 8.55 -13.91 -4.76
CA ALA A 89 7.13 -14.19 -4.55
C ALA A 89 6.28 -13.37 -5.51
N GLN A 90 5.00 -13.71 -5.57
CA GLN A 90 3.99 -13.01 -6.36
C GLN A 90 2.71 -12.84 -5.55
N PRO A 91 1.92 -11.79 -5.79
CA PRO A 91 0.61 -11.65 -5.17
C PRO A 91 -0.32 -12.79 -5.63
N LEU A 92 -1.36 -13.05 -4.84
CA LEU A 92 -2.41 -13.99 -5.21
C LEU A 92 -3.07 -13.57 -6.53
N ALA A 93 -3.49 -14.56 -7.33
CA ALA A 93 -4.08 -14.30 -8.65
C ALA A 93 -5.32 -13.42 -8.59
N SER A 94 -6.18 -13.61 -7.56
CA SER A 94 -7.37 -12.79 -7.33
C SER A 94 -7.01 -11.32 -7.06
N ASP A 95 -5.98 -11.08 -6.27
CA ASP A 95 -5.52 -9.73 -5.93
C ASP A 95 -4.90 -9.06 -7.15
N ARG A 96 -4.15 -9.79 -7.95
CA ARG A 96 -3.61 -9.29 -9.23
C ARG A 96 -4.70 -8.86 -10.19
N ALA A 97 -5.78 -9.64 -10.29
CA ALA A 97 -6.89 -9.34 -11.18
C ALA A 97 -7.60 -8.04 -10.77
N ILE A 98 -7.85 -7.84 -9.48
CA ILE A 98 -8.43 -6.60 -8.96
C ILE A 98 -7.48 -5.43 -9.21
N ALA A 99 -6.22 -5.57 -8.84
CA ALA A 99 -5.20 -4.53 -8.98
C ALA A 99 -5.04 -4.08 -10.44
N SER A 100 -4.99 -5.03 -11.36
CA SER A 100 -4.80 -4.78 -12.79
C SER A 100 -5.80 -3.76 -13.33
N GLY A 101 -7.09 -3.92 -13.04
CA GLY A 101 -8.12 -3.01 -13.52
C GLY A 101 -7.90 -1.56 -13.05
N TYR A 102 -7.65 -1.37 -11.77
CA TYR A 102 -7.44 -0.04 -11.19
C TYR A 102 -6.11 0.59 -11.63
N LEU A 103 -5.04 -0.19 -11.63
CA LEU A 103 -3.70 0.30 -11.95
C LEU A 103 -3.55 0.61 -13.44
N ASP A 104 -4.14 -0.20 -14.32
CA ASP A 104 -4.14 0.08 -15.76
C ASP A 104 -4.90 1.37 -16.08
N ALA A 105 -6.02 1.61 -15.41
CA ALA A 105 -6.78 2.85 -15.54
C ALA A 105 -5.95 4.07 -15.08
N ALA A 106 -5.28 3.97 -13.94
CA ALA A 106 -4.41 5.03 -13.42
C ALA A 106 -3.24 5.32 -14.38
N ARG A 107 -2.63 4.27 -14.92
CA ARG A 107 -1.54 4.40 -15.91
C ARG A 107 -2.00 5.12 -17.17
N ARG A 108 -3.19 4.80 -17.68
CA ARG A 108 -3.76 5.50 -18.83
C ARG A 108 -4.02 6.97 -18.55
N ARG A 109 -4.48 7.31 -17.33
CA ARG A 109 -4.78 8.70 -16.95
C ARG A 109 -3.54 9.59 -16.92
N ILE A 110 -2.44 9.12 -16.31
CA ILE A 110 -1.22 9.94 -16.18
C ILE A 110 -0.22 9.76 -17.33
N GLY A 111 -0.37 8.71 -18.13
CA GLY A 111 0.53 8.37 -19.21
C GLY A 111 1.72 7.50 -18.82
N ALA A 112 2.24 6.74 -19.78
CA ALA A 112 3.26 5.74 -19.57
C ALA A 112 4.57 6.30 -18.99
N SER A 113 4.98 7.50 -19.40
CA SER A 113 6.23 8.12 -18.95
C SER A 113 6.19 8.51 -17.48
N LYS A 114 5.12 9.21 -17.05
CA LYS A 114 4.94 9.61 -15.66
C LYS A 114 4.72 8.39 -14.77
N TRP A 115 3.97 7.41 -15.25
CA TRP A 115 3.79 6.14 -14.53
C TRP A 115 5.12 5.46 -14.26
N ARG A 116 5.94 5.33 -15.29
CA ARG A 116 7.26 4.68 -15.17
C ARG A 116 8.18 5.40 -14.20
N SER A 117 8.22 6.73 -14.24
CA SER A 117 9.03 7.53 -13.31
C SER A 117 8.58 7.34 -11.87
N ALA A 118 7.28 7.37 -11.61
CA ALA A 118 6.72 7.16 -10.27
C ALA A 118 6.96 5.72 -9.79
N TRP A 119 6.76 4.74 -10.66
CA TRP A 119 7.04 3.34 -10.38
C TRP A 119 8.50 3.12 -9.94
N ARG A 120 9.44 3.69 -10.68
CA ARG A 120 10.87 3.60 -10.35
C ARG A 120 11.20 4.24 -9.00
N ARG A 121 10.58 5.37 -8.68
CA ARG A 121 10.72 5.97 -7.34
C ARG A 121 10.26 5.00 -6.26
N GLY A 122 9.12 4.35 -6.46
CA GLY A 122 8.60 3.33 -5.55
C GLY A 122 9.54 2.14 -5.41
N GLN A 123 10.04 1.62 -6.52
CA GLN A 123 10.99 0.50 -6.50
C GLN A 123 12.27 0.81 -5.72
N ALA A 124 12.69 2.05 -5.72
CA ALA A 124 13.89 2.50 -5.00
C ALA A 124 13.67 2.68 -3.50
N MET A 125 12.42 2.69 -3.03
CA MET A 125 12.11 2.78 -1.61
C MET A 125 12.47 1.50 -0.87
N GLY A 126 13.16 1.63 0.27
CA GLY A 126 13.27 0.52 1.21
C GLY A 126 11.91 0.25 1.87
N ILE A 127 11.77 -0.91 2.50
CA ILE A 127 10.51 -1.33 3.13
C ILE A 127 10.00 -0.30 4.15
N HIS A 128 10.88 0.26 5.00
CA HIS A 128 10.49 1.26 5.99
C HIS A 128 9.99 2.55 5.34
N GLN A 129 10.66 3.01 4.29
CA GLN A 129 10.27 4.20 3.56
C GLN A 129 8.92 4.00 2.86
N ALA A 130 8.72 2.83 2.24
CA ALA A 130 7.48 2.49 1.56
C ALA A 130 6.29 2.44 2.54
N VAL A 131 6.47 1.82 3.70
CA VAL A 131 5.44 1.76 4.74
C VAL A 131 5.11 3.15 5.27
N THR A 132 6.12 3.96 5.57
CA THR A 132 5.92 5.35 6.01
C THR A 132 5.17 6.16 4.97
N HIS A 133 5.52 6.00 3.70
CA HIS A 133 4.85 6.66 2.57
C HIS A 133 3.38 6.23 2.47
N ALA A 134 3.10 4.93 2.62
CA ALA A 134 1.74 4.39 2.58
C ALA A 134 0.88 4.89 3.74
N LEU A 135 1.46 5.02 4.94
CA LEU A 135 0.76 5.50 6.14
C LEU A 135 0.57 7.01 6.16
N GLY A 136 1.29 7.75 5.31
CA GLY A 136 1.16 9.19 5.19
C GLY A 136 -0.16 9.63 4.58
N LYS A 137 -0.57 10.88 4.84
CA LYS A 137 -1.78 11.45 4.23
C LYS A 137 -1.61 11.57 2.72
N PRO A 138 -2.66 11.24 1.92
CA PRO A 138 -2.64 11.48 0.47
C PRO A 138 -2.31 12.95 0.16
N GLY A 139 -1.37 13.18 -0.77
CA GLY A 139 -0.95 14.52 -1.16
C GLY A 139 0.22 15.10 -0.39
N THR A 140 0.69 14.49 0.71
CA THR A 140 1.94 14.89 1.36
C THR A 140 3.14 14.38 0.56
N ARG A 141 3.95 15.29 0.04
CA ARG A 141 5.21 14.94 -0.59
C ARG A 141 6.26 14.55 0.47
N PRO A 142 7.20 13.64 0.16
CA PRO A 142 8.34 13.43 1.04
C PRO A 142 9.06 14.76 1.24
N GLY A 143 9.12 15.26 2.46
CA GLY A 143 9.73 16.54 2.81
C GLY A 143 8.76 17.62 3.32
N ASP A 144 7.46 17.50 3.11
CA ASP A 144 6.49 18.49 3.60
C ASP A 144 6.30 18.45 5.12
N SER A 145 6.61 17.30 5.75
CA SER A 145 6.58 17.17 7.20
C SER A 145 7.69 17.96 7.90
N ALA A 146 8.77 18.30 7.19
CA ALA A 146 9.89 19.09 7.74
C ALA A 146 9.61 20.60 7.70
N ARG A 147 8.63 21.06 6.92
CA ARG A 147 8.31 22.51 6.78
C ARG A 147 7.25 23.02 7.75
N SER A 148 6.43 22.14 8.32
CA SER A 148 5.38 22.55 9.26
C SER A 148 5.88 22.82 10.67
N SER A 149 7.12 22.45 11.00
CA SER A 149 7.71 22.68 12.32
C SER A 149 8.44 24.05 12.46
N VAL A 150 8.61 24.80 11.37
CA VAL A 150 9.37 26.06 11.36
C VAL A 150 8.47 27.30 11.42
N SER A 151 7.16 27.16 11.42
CA SER A 151 6.20 28.29 11.38
C SER A 151 5.50 28.58 12.72
N ARG A 152 6.17 28.35 13.86
CA ARG A 152 5.70 28.79 15.16
C ARG A 152 6.83 29.47 15.95
N THR A 153 7.11 30.68 15.58
CA THR A 153 7.74 31.69 16.44
C THR A 153 6.95 32.98 16.34
#